data_f4b3bc210842bfaa90e497fcf128baf2
#
_entry.id   f4b3bc210842bfaa90e497fcf128baf2
#
_cell.length_a   1.000
_cell.length_b   1.000
_cell.length_c   1.000
_cell.angle_alpha   90.00
_cell.angle_beta   90.00
_cell.angle_gamma   90.00
#
_symmetry.space_group_name_H-M   'P 1'
#
loop_
_entity.id
_entity.type
_entity.pdbx_description
1 polymer ?
#
loop_
_entity_poly.entity_id
_entity_poly.type
_entity_poly.pdbx_seq_one_letter_code
_entity_poly.pdbx_strand_id
1 'polypeptide(L)'
;MSTGAVNQLVLTACVAELGSLRFTPAGLPAIDLRLEHESTVIEATQPRQVKAVLKAVAFGAVAERLASRALGSLWRFQGFLVTPGTGKHPVLHIQDFQQD
;
A
#
# COMPACT_ATOMS: atom_id res chain seq x y z
N MET A 1 2.08 9.17 -25.29
CA MET A 1 1.89 8.94 -23.85
C MET A 1 3.19 9.18 -23.11
N SER A 2 3.14 9.97 -22.08
CA SER A 2 4.33 10.22 -21.28
C SER A 2 4.62 9.05 -20.35
N THR A 3 5.87 8.63 -20.28
CA THR A 3 6.31 7.57 -19.38
C THR A 3 7.43 8.05 -18.47
N GLY A 4 7.77 9.36 -18.53
CA GLY A 4 8.90 9.88 -17.77
C GLY A 4 8.57 10.32 -16.35
N ALA A 5 7.30 10.46 -16.02
CA ALA A 5 6.91 10.93 -14.69
C ALA A 5 7.10 9.84 -13.64
N VAL A 6 7.75 10.21 -12.53
CA VAL A 6 7.97 9.28 -11.42
C VAL A 6 6.70 9.19 -10.56
N ASN A 7 6.28 7.97 -10.27
CA ASN A 7 5.20 7.67 -9.34
C ASN A 7 5.59 6.42 -8.57
N GLN A 8 6.23 6.61 -7.44
CA GLN A 8 6.76 5.51 -6.66
C GLN A 8 6.66 5.83 -5.18
N LEU A 9 6.17 4.87 -4.41
CA LEU A 9 6.08 4.98 -2.95
C LEU A 9 6.74 3.75 -2.34
N VAL A 10 7.59 3.98 -1.36
CA VAL A 10 8.14 2.94 -0.49
C VAL A 10 7.77 3.32 0.92
N LEU A 11 7.09 2.43 1.62
CA LEU A 11 6.57 2.74 2.95
C LEU A 11 6.61 1.51 3.83
N THR A 12 7.22 1.64 5.00
CA THR A 12 7.10 0.62 6.04
C THR A 12 5.82 0.88 6.82
N ALA A 13 4.96 -0.13 6.87
CA ALA A 13 3.65 0.01 7.49
C ALA A 13 3.13 -1.32 7.98
N CYS A 14 2.19 -1.30 8.90
CA CYS A 14 1.52 -2.51 9.34
C CYS A 14 0.19 -2.68 8.62
N VAL A 15 -0.22 -3.94 8.48
CA VAL A 15 -1.51 -4.30 7.91
C VAL A 15 -2.57 -4.11 8.99
N ALA A 16 -3.27 -2.98 8.94
CA ALA A 16 -4.29 -2.65 9.93
C ALA A 16 -5.63 -3.33 9.63
N GLU A 17 -5.98 -3.43 8.35
CA GLU A 17 -7.16 -4.14 7.88
C GLU A 17 -6.80 -4.90 6.62
N LEU A 18 -7.36 -6.09 6.48
CA LEU A 18 -7.12 -6.95 5.32
C LEU A 18 -8.48 -7.48 4.86
N GLY A 19 -8.86 -7.17 3.63
CA GLY A 19 -10.08 -7.68 3.03
C GLY A 19 -9.92 -9.13 2.59
N SER A 20 -11.01 -9.70 2.11
CA SER A 20 -10.97 -11.04 1.54
C SER A 20 -10.42 -10.99 0.12
N LEU A 21 -9.72 -12.05 -0.27
CA LEU A 21 -9.27 -12.19 -1.65
C LEU A 21 -10.50 -12.24 -2.56
N ARG A 22 -10.49 -11.42 -3.58
CA ARG A 22 -11.57 -11.34 -4.59
C ARG A 22 -10.96 -11.46 -5.97
N PHE A 23 -11.81 -11.61 -6.96
CA PHE A 23 -11.36 -11.73 -8.34
C PHE A 23 -12.01 -10.63 -9.17
N THR A 24 -11.21 -10.00 -10.02
CA THR A 24 -11.72 -9.01 -10.97
C THR A 24 -12.56 -9.70 -12.06
N PRO A 25 -13.33 -8.94 -12.85
CA PRO A 25 -14.06 -9.55 -13.98
C PRO A 25 -13.16 -10.32 -14.95
N ALA A 26 -11.88 -9.95 -15.05
CA ALA A 26 -10.91 -10.67 -15.87
C ALA A 26 -10.33 -11.90 -15.18
N GLY A 27 -10.75 -12.20 -13.96
CA GLY A 27 -10.26 -13.37 -13.22
C GLY A 27 -8.96 -13.15 -12.46
N LEU A 28 -8.51 -11.90 -12.31
CA LEU A 28 -7.28 -11.58 -11.64
C LEU A 28 -7.52 -11.48 -10.12
N PRO A 29 -6.71 -12.15 -9.28
CA PRO A 29 -6.84 -11.99 -7.83
C PRO A 29 -6.63 -10.53 -7.41
N ALA A 30 -7.39 -10.08 -6.43
CA ALA A 30 -7.27 -8.73 -5.89
C ALA A 30 -7.57 -8.75 -4.40
N ILE A 31 -6.92 -7.86 -3.65
CA ILE A 31 -7.16 -7.72 -2.24
C ILE A 31 -7.02 -6.26 -1.84
N ASP A 32 -7.95 -5.80 -1.00
CA ASP A 32 -7.92 -4.45 -0.46
C ASP A 32 -7.42 -4.49 0.97
N LEU A 33 -6.65 -3.50 1.35
CA LEU A 33 -6.14 -3.41 2.71
C LEU A 33 -5.99 -1.96 3.15
N ARG A 34 -5.88 -1.77 4.45
CA ARG A 34 -5.55 -0.49 5.05
C ARG A 34 -4.22 -0.64 5.78
N LEU A 35 -3.31 0.30 5.50
CA LEU A 35 -1.98 0.33 6.07
C LEU A 35 -1.88 1.46 7.08
N GLU A 36 -1.14 1.22 8.16
CA GLU A 36 -0.83 2.26 9.14
C GLU A 36 0.67 2.38 9.29
N HIS A 37 1.14 3.59 9.17
CA HIS A 37 2.55 3.92 9.24
C HIS A 37 2.83 4.85 10.41
N GLU A 38 3.96 4.61 11.06
CA GLU A 38 4.44 5.46 12.14
C GLU A 38 5.96 5.55 12.05
N SER A 39 6.48 6.77 12.11
CA SER A 39 7.93 6.99 12.07
C SER A 39 8.28 8.32 12.70
N THR A 40 9.57 8.55 12.90
CA THR A 40 10.10 9.84 13.31
C THR A 40 11.03 10.33 12.22
N VAL A 41 10.81 11.55 11.76
CA VAL A 41 11.63 12.17 10.71
C VAL A 41 12.13 13.52 11.20
N ILE A 42 13.16 14.04 10.55
CA ILE A 42 13.63 15.41 10.79
C ILE A 42 13.00 16.29 9.73
N GLU A 43 12.28 17.31 10.18
CA GLU A 43 11.66 18.30 9.29
C GLU A 43 11.95 19.68 9.85
N ALA A 44 12.51 20.55 9.01
CA ALA A 44 12.91 21.91 9.42
C ALA A 44 13.82 21.87 10.66
N THR A 45 14.78 20.97 10.67
CA THR A 45 15.77 20.72 11.74
C THR A 45 15.20 20.20 13.07
N GLN A 46 13.90 19.85 13.09
CA GLN A 46 13.24 19.34 14.29
C GLN A 46 12.80 17.90 14.09
N PRO A 47 12.89 17.05 15.13
CA PRO A 47 12.27 15.72 15.07
C PRO A 47 10.76 15.86 15.01
N ARG A 48 10.15 15.08 14.13
CA ARG A 48 8.70 15.07 13.98
C ARG A 48 8.20 13.64 13.97
N GLN A 49 7.20 13.37 14.79
CA GLN A 49 6.52 12.08 14.77
C GLN A 49 5.47 12.09 13.66
N VAL A 50 5.53 11.07 12.81
CA VAL A 50 4.66 10.96 11.64
C VAL A 50 3.76 9.76 11.80
N LYS A 51 2.47 9.95 11.55
CA LYS A 51 1.48 8.88 11.45
C LYS A 51 0.71 9.06 10.16
N ALA A 52 0.51 7.95 9.45
CA ALA A 52 -0.25 7.99 8.21
C ALA A 52 -1.10 6.73 8.10
N VAL A 53 -2.30 6.91 7.55
CA VAL A 53 -3.21 5.82 7.21
C VAL A 53 -3.41 5.85 5.71
N LEU A 54 -3.27 4.70 5.06
CA LEU A 54 -3.31 4.63 3.61
C LEU A 54 -4.11 3.42 3.17
N LYS A 55 -5.07 3.65 2.27
CA LYS A 55 -5.75 2.55 1.59
C LYS A 55 -4.83 1.99 0.53
N ALA A 56 -4.85 0.68 0.36
CA ALA A 56 -4.01 -0.01 -0.60
C ALA A 56 -4.77 -1.14 -1.27
N VAL A 57 -4.30 -1.52 -2.43
CA VAL A 57 -4.83 -2.66 -3.19
C VAL A 57 -3.66 -3.38 -3.83
N ALA A 58 -3.80 -4.69 -3.99
CA ALA A 58 -2.83 -5.49 -4.71
C ALA A 58 -3.56 -6.40 -5.69
N PHE A 59 -2.90 -6.71 -6.80
CA PHE A 59 -3.44 -7.58 -7.83
C PHE A 59 -2.46 -8.70 -8.15
N GLY A 60 -3.00 -9.85 -8.59
CA GLY A 60 -2.18 -10.96 -9.05
C GLY A 60 -1.51 -11.70 -7.92
N ALA A 61 -0.28 -12.16 -8.16
CA ALA A 61 0.48 -12.96 -7.20
C ALA A 61 0.72 -12.22 -5.88
N VAL A 62 0.89 -10.91 -5.93
CA VAL A 62 1.07 -10.10 -4.72
C VAL A 62 -0.18 -10.17 -3.84
N ALA A 63 -1.36 -10.10 -4.45
CA ALA A 63 -2.62 -10.23 -3.72
C ALA A 63 -2.71 -11.58 -3.01
N GLU A 64 -2.34 -12.65 -3.70
CA GLU A 64 -2.36 -14.00 -3.13
C GLU A 64 -1.40 -14.12 -1.95
N ARG A 65 -0.20 -13.54 -2.07
CA ARG A 65 0.78 -13.54 -0.99
C ARG A 65 0.28 -12.75 0.22
N LEU A 66 -0.35 -11.61 0.00
CA LEU A 66 -0.88 -10.76 1.07
C LEU A 66 -2.04 -11.41 1.80
N ALA A 67 -2.86 -12.19 1.11
CA ALA A 67 -4.07 -12.78 1.67
C ALA A 67 -3.81 -13.64 2.91
N SER A 68 -2.60 -14.18 3.04
CA SER A 68 -2.23 -15.03 4.18
C SER A 68 -1.44 -14.30 5.26
N ARG A 69 -1.26 -12.99 5.15
CA ARG A 69 -0.48 -12.23 6.14
C ARG A 69 -1.33 -11.86 7.35
N ALA A 70 -0.67 -11.82 8.50
CA ALA A 70 -1.37 -11.55 9.75
C ALA A 70 -1.68 -10.05 9.90
N LEU A 71 -2.85 -9.73 10.48
CA LEU A 71 -3.15 -8.38 10.91
C LEU A 71 -2.09 -7.92 11.90
N GLY A 72 -1.70 -6.65 11.79
CA GLY A 72 -0.66 -6.06 12.61
C GLY A 72 0.76 -6.37 12.16
N SER A 73 0.95 -7.22 11.16
CA SER A 73 2.29 -7.52 10.66
C SER A 73 2.88 -6.33 9.93
N LEU A 74 4.19 -6.17 10.08
CA LEU A 74 4.93 -5.01 9.57
C LEU A 74 5.72 -5.41 8.33
N TRP A 75 5.59 -4.62 7.27
CA TRP A 75 6.24 -4.88 5.99
C TRP A 75 6.70 -3.59 5.35
N ARG A 76 7.69 -3.67 4.47
CA ARG A 76 8.04 -2.56 3.59
C ARG A 76 7.32 -2.77 2.27
N PHE A 77 6.37 -1.90 1.98
CA PHE A 77 5.57 -1.94 0.77
C PHE A 77 6.16 -1.03 -0.29
N GLN A 78 6.07 -1.46 -1.53
CA GLN A 78 6.51 -0.68 -2.68
C GLN A 78 5.40 -0.67 -3.73
N GLY A 79 5.17 0.47 -4.33
CA GLY A 79 4.18 0.58 -5.38
C GLY A 79 4.03 1.99 -5.89
N PHE A 80 2.84 2.30 -6.38
CA PHE A 80 2.52 3.61 -6.94
C PHE A 80 1.14 4.05 -6.51
N LEU A 81 0.86 5.33 -6.67
CA LEU A 81 -0.42 5.92 -6.25
C LEU A 81 -1.34 6.11 -7.44
N VAL A 82 -2.62 5.77 -7.26
CA VAL A 82 -3.68 5.99 -8.23
C VAL A 82 -4.88 6.54 -7.50
N THR A 83 -5.51 7.58 -8.03
CA THR A 83 -6.80 8.02 -7.53
C THR A 83 -7.88 7.32 -8.32
N PRO A 84 -8.69 6.46 -7.66
CA PRO A 84 -9.78 5.77 -8.37
C PRO A 84 -10.77 6.77 -8.98
N GLY A 85 -11.40 6.40 -10.08
CA GLY A 85 -12.32 7.27 -10.79
C GLY A 85 -13.52 7.70 -9.94
N THR A 86 -13.92 6.88 -8.97
CA THR A 86 -15.02 7.18 -8.05
C THR A 86 -14.57 7.72 -6.71
N GLY A 87 -13.25 7.80 -6.48
CA GLY A 87 -12.67 8.25 -5.22
C GLY A 87 -12.09 9.65 -5.31
N LYS A 88 -11.77 10.20 -4.15
CA LYS A 88 -11.15 11.53 -4.03
C LYS A 88 -9.73 11.46 -3.53
N HIS A 89 -9.28 10.29 -3.08
CA HIS A 89 -7.99 10.13 -2.43
C HIS A 89 -7.17 9.07 -3.17
N PRO A 90 -5.85 9.26 -3.24
CA PRO A 90 -5.01 8.24 -3.86
C PRO A 90 -4.99 6.97 -3.04
N VAL A 91 -4.85 5.85 -3.75
CA VAL A 91 -4.74 4.51 -3.20
C VAL A 91 -3.40 3.95 -3.63
N LEU A 92 -2.70 3.28 -2.74
CA LEU A 92 -1.44 2.62 -3.07
C LEU A 92 -1.73 1.31 -3.79
N HIS A 93 -1.21 1.17 -5.02
CA HIS A 93 -1.17 -0.10 -5.71
C HIS A 93 0.13 -0.79 -5.34
N ILE A 94 0.06 -1.87 -4.60
CA ILE A 94 1.23 -2.57 -4.09
C ILE A 94 1.80 -3.47 -5.18
N GLN A 95 3.05 -3.23 -5.56
CA GLN A 95 3.75 -4.04 -6.54
C GLN A 95 4.58 -5.14 -5.87
N ASP A 96 5.06 -4.88 -4.65
CA ASP A 96 5.81 -5.85 -3.88
C ASP A 96 5.83 -5.46 -2.41
N PHE A 97 6.17 -6.41 -1.55
CA PHE A 97 6.35 -6.15 -0.13
C PHE A 97 7.37 -7.15 0.42
N GLN A 98 8.12 -6.71 1.42
CA GLN A 98 9.17 -7.53 2.02
C GLN A 98 9.41 -7.12 3.46
N GLN A 99 10.03 -7.99 4.23
CA GLN A 99 10.47 -7.66 5.57
C GLN A 99 11.66 -6.73 5.51
N ASP A 100 11.72 -5.82 6.46
CA ASP A 100 12.88 -4.96 6.62
C ASP A 100 14.03 -5.72 7.26
#